data_3bb0f54a94931b8cbccbd7e74c4b5fc0
#
_entry.id   3bb0f54a94931b8cbccbd7e74c4b5fc0
#
_cell.length_a   1.000
_cell.length_b   1.000
_cell.length_c   1.000
_cell.angle_alpha   90.00
_cell.angle_beta   90.00
_cell.angle_gamma   90.00
#
_symmetry.space_group_name_H-M   'P 1'
#
loop_
_entity.id
_entity.type
_entity.pdbx_description
1 polymer ?
#
loop_
_entity_poly.entity_id
_entity_poly.type
_entity_poly.pdbx_seq_one_letter_code
_entity_poly.pdbx_strand_id
1 'polypeptide(L)'
;TLAEVGDAANYARRVDTAHVVLIGGTKDGCSPLEVIVHLGTALGLDVANPLFHPFFGSSLLEPPTIALPVSGNLPDGRTGVTIQLDTGHFGARTNPLIGRTFVQSLAGGGTPTVDPGTLSADFTPGCAGRFDPL
;
A
#
# COMPACT_ATOMS: atom_id res chain seq x y z
N THR A 1 -7.42 -21.96 11.82
CA THR A 1 -6.65 -22.72 10.82
C THR A 1 -5.20 -22.25 10.84
N LEU A 2 -4.24 -23.09 10.44
CA LEU A 2 -2.80 -22.74 10.38
C LEU A 2 -2.52 -21.52 9.48
N ALA A 3 -3.38 -21.26 8.49
CA ALA A 3 -3.29 -20.11 7.61
C ALA A 3 -3.51 -18.78 8.35
N GLU A 4 -4.36 -18.74 9.35
CA GLU A 4 -4.62 -17.51 10.13
C GLU A 4 -3.42 -17.08 10.97
N VAL A 5 -2.60 -18.01 11.43
CA VAL A 5 -1.40 -17.71 12.23
C VAL A 5 -0.33 -17.02 11.38
N GLY A 6 -0.30 -17.27 10.08
CA GLY A 6 0.64 -16.65 9.14
C GLY A 6 0.16 -15.34 8.51
N ASP A 7 -1.08 -14.93 8.74
CA ASP A 7 -1.62 -13.71 8.16
C ASP A 7 -1.05 -12.46 8.85
N ALA A 8 -0.36 -11.63 8.07
CA ALA A 8 0.24 -10.40 8.56
C ALA A 8 -0.78 -9.43 9.18
N ALA A 9 -2.04 -9.46 8.73
CA ALA A 9 -3.11 -8.61 9.27
C ALA A 9 -3.41 -8.92 10.75
N ASN A 10 -3.24 -10.16 11.20
CA ASN A 10 -3.42 -10.54 12.60
C ASN A 10 -2.38 -9.93 13.54
N TYR A 11 -1.25 -9.50 13.01
CA TYR A 11 -0.16 -8.88 13.75
C TYR A 11 -0.06 -7.38 13.54
N ALA A 12 -0.91 -6.81 12.71
CA ALA A 12 -0.89 -5.40 12.33
C ALA A 12 -0.89 -4.47 13.54
N ARG A 13 -1.68 -4.78 14.57
CA ARG A 13 -1.75 -4.00 15.81
C ARG A 13 -0.47 -3.96 16.65
N ARG A 14 0.52 -4.81 16.30
CA ARG A 14 1.83 -4.82 16.95
C ARG A 14 2.84 -3.90 16.27
N VAL A 15 2.45 -3.33 15.13
CA VAL A 15 3.27 -2.39 14.34
C VAL A 15 2.77 -0.97 14.62
N ASP A 16 2.82 -0.55 15.87
CA ASP A 16 2.28 0.72 16.35
C ASP A 16 3.32 1.85 16.41
N THR A 17 4.59 1.55 16.14
CA THR A 17 5.69 2.53 16.20
C THR A 17 6.37 2.75 14.85
N ALA A 18 6.07 1.97 13.82
CA ALA A 18 6.74 2.06 12.53
C ALA A 18 6.02 3.02 11.58
N HIS A 19 6.81 3.72 10.76
CA HIS A 19 6.30 4.34 9.55
C HIS A 19 6.08 3.26 8.49
N VAL A 20 4.96 3.30 7.78
CA VAL A 20 4.57 2.23 6.85
C VAL A 20 4.09 2.79 5.52
N VAL A 21 4.61 2.27 4.44
CA VAL A 21 4.05 2.45 3.11
C VAL A 21 3.74 1.09 2.50
N LEU A 22 2.48 0.87 2.13
CA LEU A 22 2.04 -0.30 1.40
C LEU A 22 1.78 0.08 -0.05
N ILE A 23 2.24 -0.73 -0.99
CA ILE A 23 2.06 -0.48 -2.42
C ILE A 23 1.45 -1.73 -3.03
N GLY A 24 0.31 -1.57 -3.68
CA GLY A 24 -0.39 -2.66 -4.38
C GLY A 24 -0.68 -2.32 -5.84
N GLY A 25 -0.44 -3.27 -6.73
CA GLY A 25 -0.84 -3.17 -8.13
C GLY A 25 -2.28 -3.65 -8.33
N THR A 26 -3.11 -2.87 -9.00
CA THR A 26 -4.52 -3.24 -9.25
C THR A 26 -4.68 -4.39 -10.26
N LYS A 27 -3.61 -4.66 -11.03
CA LYS A 27 -3.54 -5.71 -12.04
C LYS A 27 -2.56 -6.83 -11.63
N ASP A 28 -2.29 -6.94 -10.31
CA ASP A 28 -1.38 -7.96 -9.78
C ASP A 28 -2.10 -9.29 -9.64
N GLY A 29 -1.79 -10.23 -10.52
CA GLY A 29 -2.32 -11.59 -10.45
C GLY A 29 -1.57 -12.52 -9.47
N CYS A 30 -0.45 -12.06 -8.88
CA CYS A 30 0.34 -12.85 -7.93
C CYS A 30 -0.04 -12.58 -6.48
N SER A 31 -0.27 -11.31 -6.18
CA SER A 31 -0.64 -10.82 -4.84
C SER A 31 -1.89 -9.98 -4.99
N PRO A 32 -3.06 -10.55 -4.74
CA PRO A 32 -4.31 -9.83 -4.90
C PRO A 32 -4.30 -8.51 -4.12
N LEU A 33 -4.79 -7.44 -4.73
CA LEU A 33 -4.84 -6.12 -4.12
C LEU A 33 -5.57 -6.13 -2.77
N GLU A 34 -6.55 -7.00 -2.64
CA GLU A 34 -7.34 -7.19 -1.40
C GLU A 34 -6.46 -7.49 -0.20
N VAL A 35 -5.37 -8.23 -0.38
CA VAL A 35 -4.42 -8.54 0.71
C VAL A 35 -3.76 -7.26 1.23
N ILE A 36 -3.33 -6.39 0.31
CA ILE A 36 -2.71 -5.10 0.66
C ILE A 36 -3.73 -4.17 1.33
N VAL A 37 -4.96 -4.16 0.81
CA VAL A 37 -6.07 -3.37 1.36
C VAL A 37 -6.42 -3.82 2.77
N HIS A 38 -6.56 -5.13 3.00
CA HIS A 38 -6.87 -5.67 4.33
C HIS A 38 -5.74 -5.39 5.32
N LEU A 39 -4.50 -5.54 4.91
CA LEU A 39 -3.35 -5.23 5.76
C LEU A 39 -3.30 -3.72 6.08
N GLY A 40 -3.48 -2.86 5.10
CA GLY A 40 -3.54 -1.40 5.30
C GLY A 40 -4.64 -0.98 6.26
N THR A 41 -5.83 -1.57 6.12
CA THR A 41 -6.96 -1.35 7.03
C THR A 41 -6.64 -1.84 8.45
N ALA A 42 -6.05 -3.02 8.59
CA ALA A 42 -5.68 -3.57 9.89
C ALA A 42 -4.60 -2.74 10.60
N LEU A 43 -3.70 -2.10 9.82
CA LEU A 43 -2.67 -1.17 10.30
C LEU A 43 -3.22 0.23 10.58
N GLY A 44 -4.45 0.54 10.18
CA GLY A 44 -5.04 1.88 10.31
C GLY A 44 -4.39 2.93 9.39
N LEU A 45 -3.93 2.51 8.21
CA LEU A 45 -3.28 3.41 7.26
C LEU A 45 -4.32 4.19 6.44
N ASP A 46 -4.00 5.43 6.12
CA ASP A 46 -4.74 6.20 5.14
C ASP A 46 -4.54 5.64 3.73
N VAL A 47 -5.46 5.96 2.81
CA VAL A 47 -5.39 5.55 1.40
C VAL A 47 -5.05 6.75 0.54
N ALA A 48 -4.03 6.61 -0.30
CA ALA A 48 -3.63 7.68 -1.21
C ALA A 48 -4.52 7.76 -2.45
N ASN A 49 -4.76 8.97 -2.92
CA ASN A 49 -5.30 9.22 -4.25
C ASN A 49 -4.21 9.02 -5.35
N PRO A 50 -4.58 8.56 -6.56
CA PRO A 50 -5.91 8.13 -6.97
C PRO A 50 -6.29 6.75 -6.44
N LEU A 51 -7.56 6.56 -6.11
CA LEU A 51 -8.13 5.26 -5.77
C LEU A 51 -8.58 4.57 -7.06
N PHE A 52 -7.87 3.53 -7.47
CA PHE A 52 -8.20 2.77 -8.68
C PHE A 52 -9.21 1.66 -8.43
N HIS A 53 -9.23 1.12 -7.22
CA HIS A 53 -10.10 0.03 -6.86
C HIS A 53 -10.76 0.31 -5.52
N PRO A 54 -12.10 0.26 -5.42
CA PRO A 54 -12.80 0.49 -4.17
C PRO A 54 -12.39 -0.58 -3.14
N PHE A 55 -12.36 -0.18 -1.88
CA PHE A 55 -12.11 -1.13 -0.80
C PHE A 55 -13.31 -2.05 -0.65
N PHE A 56 -13.12 -3.35 -0.92
CA PHE A 56 -14.18 -4.34 -0.75
C PHE A 56 -14.54 -4.52 0.72
N GLY A 57 -15.84 -4.52 0.99
CA GLY A 57 -16.40 -4.96 2.26
C GLY A 57 -16.86 -3.87 3.21
N SER A 58 -16.63 -2.61 2.93
CA SER A 58 -17.27 -1.54 3.69
C SER A 58 -18.03 -0.58 2.77
N SER A 59 -19.19 -1.01 2.31
CA SER A 59 -20.14 -0.09 1.66
C SER A 59 -20.57 1.08 2.58
N LEU A 60 -20.08 1.13 3.79
CA LEU A 60 -20.41 2.12 4.80
C LEU A 60 -19.23 3.01 5.23
N LEU A 61 -17.98 2.63 4.95
CA LEU A 61 -16.78 3.37 5.38
C LEU A 61 -15.69 3.22 4.32
N GLU A 62 -15.81 3.95 3.22
CA GLU A 62 -14.61 4.17 2.41
C GLU A 62 -13.59 4.92 3.31
N PRO A 63 -12.38 4.39 3.46
CA PRO A 63 -11.37 5.10 4.24
C PRO A 63 -11.14 6.48 3.60
N PRO A 64 -10.92 7.51 4.40
CA PRO A 64 -10.62 8.82 3.86
C PRO A 64 -9.38 8.70 2.95
N THR A 65 -9.48 9.24 1.75
CA THR A 65 -8.35 9.30 0.83
C THR A 65 -7.55 10.58 1.05
N ILE A 66 -6.23 10.47 0.95
CA ILE A 66 -5.31 11.61 1.11
C ILE A 66 -4.54 11.89 -0.18
N ALA A 67 -4.17 13.13 -0.36
CA ALA A 67 -3.30 13.52 -1.48
C ALA A 67 -1.83 13.20 -1.17
N LEU A 68 -1.07 12.84 -2.21
CA LEU A 68 0.38 12.76 -2.15
C LEU A 68 1.00 14.08 -2.66
N PRO A 69 2.17 14.50 -2.17
CA PRO A 69 3.01 13.82 -1.17
C PRO A 69 2.45 13.91 0.25
N VAL A 70 2.80 12.95 1.09
CA VAL A 70 2.32 12.87 2.49
C VAL A 70 3.45 12.56 3.46
N SER A 71 3.35 13.13 4.67
CA SER A 71 4.27 12.90 5.79
C SER A 71 3.54 13.16 7.11
N GLY A 72 3.74 12.29 8.11
CA GLY A 72 3.18 12.47 9.45
C GLY A 72 1.65 12.49 9.51
N ASN A 73 0.97 11.77 8.62
CA ASN A 73 -0.48 11.81 8.47
C ASN A 73 -1.27 11.07 9.56
N LEU A 74 -0.63 10.13 10.27
CA LEU A 74 -1.31 9.41 11.34
C LEU A 74 -1.38 10.25 12.63
N PRO A 75 -2.38 10.00 13.51
CA PRO A 75 -2.59 10.80 14.72
C PRO A 75 -1.39 10.87 15.67
N ASP A 76 -0.50 9.90 15.61
CA ASP A 76 0.73 9.82 16.40
C ASP A 76 1.95 10.46 15.71
N GLY A 77 1.75 11.12 14.57
CA GLY A 77 2.81 11.77 13.78
C GLY A 77 3.61 10.81 12.90
N ARG A 78 3.24 9.54 12.84
CA ARG A 78 3.84 8.59 11.89
C ARG A 78 3.33 8.85 10.48
N THR A 79 4.11 8.44 9.50
CA THR A 79 3.66 8.35 8.11
C THR A 79 3.14 6.95 7.85
N GLY A 80 1.88 6.84 7.44
CA GLY A 80 1.26 5.56 7.16
C GLY A 80 0.28 5.67 5.99
N VAL A 81 0.59 5.00 4.86
CA VAL A 81 -0.24 5.11 3.67
C VAL A 81 -0.26 3.83 2.85
N THR A 82 -1.42 3.53 2.31
CA THR A 82 -1.64 2.50 1.29
C THR A 82 -1.78 3.18 -0.08
N ILE A 83 -0.99 2.75 -1.05
CA ILE A 83 -0.97 3.29 -2.41
C ILE A 83 -1.42 2.20 -3.38
N GLN A 84 -2.39 2.52 -4.22
CA GLN A 84 -2.77 1.69 -5.35
C GLN A 84 -2.10 2.22 -6.61
N LEU A 85 -1.53 1.31 -7.39
CA LEU A 85 -0.93 1.63 -8.69
C LEU A 85 -1.72 0.90 -9.78
N ASP A 86 -1.97 1.55 -10.90
CA ASP A 86 -2.58 0.90 -12.07
C ASP A 86 -1.53 0.05 -12.83
N THR A 87 -0.94 -0.91 -12.11
CA THR A 87 0.17 -1.74 -12.56
C THR A 87 -0.02 -3.19 -12.16
N GLY A 88 0.84 -4.07 -12.69
CA GLY A 88 0.95 -5.48 -12.26
C GLY A 88 1.84 -5.65 -11.02
N HIS A 89 2.32 -6.88 -10.82
CA HIS A 89 3.08 -7.33 -9.65
C HIS A 89 4.33 -6.48 -9.31
N PHE A 90 4.97 -5.93 -10.33
CA PHE A 90 6.20 -5.15 -10.13
C PHE A 90 5.98 -3.63 -10.11
N GLY A 91 4.76 -3.18 -9.82
CA GLY A 91 4.41 -1.76 -9.79
C GLY A 91 5.30 -0.88 -8.90
N ALA A 92 5.72 -1.39 -7.75
CA ALA A 92 6.66 -0.70 -6.88
C ALA A 92 8.06 -0.54 -7.53
N ARG A 93 8.47 -1.48 -8.39
CA ARG A 93 9.76 -1.41 -9.12
C ARG A 93 9.71 -0.39 -10.24
N THR A 94 8.58 -0.27 -10.92
CA THR A 94 8.38 0.73 -12.00
C THR A 94 8.13 2.13 -11.45
N ASN A 95 7.81 2.25 -10.16
CA ASN A 95 7.62 3.52 -9.46
C ASN A 95 8.60 3.67 -8.27
N PRO A 96 9.92 3.64 -8.51
CA PRO A 96 10.92 3.55 -7.45
C PRO A 96 11.02 4.81 -6.58
N LEU A 97 10.47 5.94 -7.04
CA LEU A 97 10.49 7.20 -6.29
C LEU A 97 9.73 7.08 -4.97
N ILE A 98 8.65 6.32 -4.93
CA ILE A 98 7.85 6.13 -3.70
C ILE A 98 8.73 5.59 -2.57
N GLY A 99 9.39 4.46 -2.81
CA GLY A 99 10.28 3.85 -1.82
C GLY A 99 11.53 4.68 -1.55
N ARG A 100 12.09 5.31 -2.59
CA ARG A 100 13.30 6.15 -2.47
C ARG A 100 13.05 7.36 -1.59
N THR A 101 12.02 8.15 -1.85
CA THR A 101 11.70 9.35 -1.06
C THR A 101 11.39 9.00 0.38
N PHE A 102 10.67 7.90 0.61
CA PHE A 102 10.38 7.40 1.95
C PHE A 102 11.67 7.06 2.72
N VAL A 103 12.54 6.24 2.14
CA VAL A 103 13.79 5.81 2.80
C VAL A 103 14.77 6.96 2.97
N GLN A 104 14.91 7.83 1.96
CA GLN A 104 15.84 8.96 2.03
C GLN A 104 15.41 9.99 3.09
N SER A 105 14.12 10.30 3.18
CA SER A 105 13.61 11.22 4.20
C SER A 105 13.74 10.63 5.62
N LEU A 106 13.51 9.32 5.77
CA LEU A 106 13.76 8.62 7.04
C LEU A 106 15.25 8.65 7.43
N ALA A 107 16.15 8.36 6.48
CA ALA A 107 17.59 8.40 6.73
C ALA A 107 18.12 9.81 7.08
N GLY A 108 17.43 10.86 6.66
CA GLY A 108 17.70 12.25 7.04
C GLY A 108 17.30 12.59 8.46
N GLY A 109 16.74 11.65 9.23
CA GLY A 109 16.35 11.84 10.63
C GLY A 109 15.04 12.61 10.83
N GLY A 110 14.27 12.82 9.77
CA GLY A 110 12.96 13.46 9.80
C GLY A 110 11.80 12.45 9.76
N THR A 111 10.58 12.98 9.80
CA THR A 111 9.39 12.18 9.51
C THR A 111 9.42 11.79 8.04
N PRO A 112 9.33 10.49 7.70
CA PRO A 112 9.45 10.06 6.32
C PRO A 112 8.33 10.63 5.45
N THR A 113 8.71 10.98 4.23
CA THR A 113 7.79 11.51 3.22
C THR A 113 7.56 10.48 2.13
N VAL A 114 6.32 10.29 1.76
CA VAL A 114 5.91 9.50 0.60
C VAL A 114 5.59 10.45 -0.54
N ASP A 115 6.46 10.47 -1.54
CA ASP A 115 6.29 11.29 -2.74
C ASP A 115 6.45 10.40 -3.98
N PRO A 116 5.39 10.17 -4.74
CA PRO A 116 5.44 9.32 -5.93
C PRO A 116 6.10 10.01 -7.12
N GLY A 117 6.25 11.32 -7.10
CA GLY A 117 6.56 12.09 -8.31
C GLY A 117 5.50 11.81 -9.40
N THR A 118 5.97 11.57 -10.62
CA THR A 118 5.09 11.12 -11.72
C THR A 118 4.96 9.61 -11.68
N LEU A 119 3.74 9.12 -11.42
CA LEU A 119 3.45 7.68 -11.45
C LEU A 119 3.53 7.16 -12.89
N SER A 120 4.24 6.05 -13.06
CA SER A 120 4.26 5.30 -14.32
C SER A 120 3.14 4.25 -14.32
N ALA A 121 2.36 4.24 -15.39
CA ALA A 121 1.33 3.23 -15.65
C ALA A 121 1.91 2.00 -16.37
N ASP A 122 3.20 1.73 -16.24
CA ASP A 122 3.86 0.65 -16.97
C ASP A 122 3.34 -0.72 -16.49
N PHE A 123 2.74 -1.43 -17.43
CA PHE A 123 2.18 -2.76 -17.20
C PHE A 123 3.21 -3.81 -17.61
N THR A 124 3.98 -4.29 -16.66
CA THR A 124 4.71 -5.54 -16.84
C THR A 124 3.84 -6.67 -16.29
N PRO A 125 3.28 -7.55 -17.13
CA PRO A 125 2.48 -8.67 -16.65
C PRO A 125 3.39 -9.67 -15.93
N GLY A 126 3.59 -9.45 -14.63
CA GLY A 126 4.11 -10.49 -13.74
C GLY A 126 2.97 -11.44 -13.40
N CYS A 127 3.23 -12.74 -13.42
CA CYS A 127 2.28 -13.79 -13.04
C CYS A 127 1.01 -13.92 -13.91
N ALA A 128 0.95 -13.34 -15.09
CA ALA A 128 -0.11 -13.61 -16.04
C ALA A 128 -0.10 -15.12 -16.37
N GLY A 129 -1.14 -15.84 -15.97
CA GLY A 129 -1.39 -17.22 -16.35
C GLY A 129 -1.15 -18.30 -15.29
N ARG A 130 -0.92 -17.97 -14.01
CA ARG A 130 -0.78 -18.98 -12.94
C ARG A 130 -2.02 -19.22 -12.08
N PHE A 131 -3.02 -18.38 -12.18
CA PHE A 131 -4.29 -18.58 -11.49
C PHE A 131 -5.42 -18.50 -12.49
N ASP A 132 -5.69 -19.61 -13.20
CA ASP A 132 -7.03 -19.83 -13.70
C ASP A 132 -7.93 -20.08 -12.48
N PRO A 133 -8.98 -19.31 -12.28
CA PRO A 133 -9.96 -19.63 -11.26
C PRO A 133 -10.60 -20.97 -11.63
N LEU A 134 -10.55 -21.95 -10.72
CA LEU A 134 -11.30 -23.19 -10.78
C LEU A 134 -12.80 -22.91 -10.78
#